data_bb9378784a8d43657035871b772ddd85
#
_entry.id   bb9378784a8d43657035871b772ddd85
#
_cell.length_a   1.000
_cell.length_b   1.000
_cell.length_c   1.000
_cell.angle_alpha   90.00
_cell.angle_beta   90.00
_cell.angle_gamma   90.00
#
_symmetry.space_group_name_H-M   'P 1'
#
loop_
_entity.id
_entity.type
_entity.pdbx_description
1 polymer ?
#
loop_
_entity_poly.entity_id
_entity_poly.type
_entity_poly.pdbx_seq_one_letter_code
_entity_poly.pdbx_strand_id
1 'polypeptide(L)'
;MTSTYTTEPTTGQSYTSLATTYSVQINTAELELVAFLVSIPEDSRLSTAQAVRRRTTREAYRYAHAADIAERMPTLFSHFRDDGRYSVDHLDAIWSRINRHAAALQAAGAEVPQCLDAAVALGIADWIATTGITALTALADVADEVLCTVAPLIVEATEQEEAAAVSLTRRGSRFTLDCGSEFVADALWSSISTAALEVRREVLTDQADQTPETAPPSPPSMSRCRGEVALGVLGGRRDQLNVTVNTYRMRDDAASYILGSGWVSPATGAELTAIARHIRQLPPLEQVPDTDAYRFTTLQRVQIEGRDGHCRFPGCEIPADDCEHDHLVNSPHTDPDSNGPTSVTNGICLCRTHHVLKTAGVWEPSTPDDAVTLRWDGPGGSRVTTVAAGPLSPARQPD
;
A
#
# COMPACT_ATOMS: atom_id res chain seq x y z
N MET A 1 34.76 -13.37 6.32
CA MET A 1 35.23 -13.25 4.92
C MET A 1 34.29 -12.25 4.23
N THR A 2 34.71 -10.98 4.20
CA THR A 2 33.99 -9.89 3.54
C THR A 2 34.30 -9.96 2.04
N SER A 3 33.35 -10.45 1.24
CA SER A 3 33.44 -10.39 -0.21
C SER A 3 33.05 -8.97 -0.66
N THR A 4 34.06 -8.16 -0.92
CA THR A 4 33.93 -6.89 -1.61
C THR A 4 33.72 -7.16 -3.10
N TYR A 5 32.47 -7.08 -3.57
CA TYR A 5 32.19 -7.03 -5.01
C TYR A 5 32.52 -5.62 -5.54
N THR A 6 33.78 -5.39 -5.88
CA THR A 6 34.18 -4.31 -6.76
C THR A 6 34.41 -4.92 -8.14
N THR A 7 33.38 -5.00 -8.98
CA THR A 7 33.58 -5.20 -10.42
C THR A 7 33.94 -3.86 -11.01
N GLU A 8 35.26 -3.58 -11.11
CA GLU A 8 35.73 -2.53 -12.02
C GLU A 8 35.33 -2.92 -13.45
N PRO A 9 34.82 -1.97 -14.26
CA PRO A 9 34.46 -2.26 -15.64
C PRO A 9 35.72 -2.72 -16.37
N THR A 10 35.65 -3.89 -16.98
CA THR A 10 36.68 -4.34 -17.95
C THR A 10 36.82 -3.27 -19.01
N THR A 11 38.04 -2.93 -19.36
CA THR A 11 38.41 -1.91 -20.36
C THR A 11 37.53 -2.02 -21.61
N GLY A 12 36.55 -1.10 -21.77
CA GLY A 12 35.66 -1.00 -22.93
C GLY A 12 34.16 -1.04 -22.65
N GLN A 13 33.70 -1.39 -21.42
CA GLN A 13 32.26 -1.34 -21.08
C GLN A 13 31.90 -0.03 -20.39
N SER A 14 30.86 0.64 -20.90
CA SER A 14 30.29 1.82 -20.22
C SER A 14 29.47 1.40 -19.00
N TYR A 15 29.36 2.30 -18.00
CA TYR A 15 28.48 2.06 -16.84
C TYR A 15 27.03 1.77 -17.26
N THR A 16 26.55 2.42 -18.33
CA THR A 16 25.23 2.20 -18.91
C THR A 16 25.06 0.77 -19.43
N SER A 17 26.09 0.21 -20.10
CA SER A 17 26.07 -1.16 -20.61
C SER A 17 25.97 -2.19 -19.48
N LEU A 18 26.72 -1.99 -18.39
CA LEU A 18 26.65 -2.86 -17.22
C LEU A 18 25.30 -2.76 -16.52
N ALA A 19 24.77 -1.53 -16.32
CA ALA A 19 23.47 -1.31 -15.72
C ALA A 19 22.35 -1.99 -16.53
N THR A 20 22.40 -1.89 -17.85
CA THR A 20 21.45 -2.57 -18.75
C THR A 20 21.51 -4.10 -18.57
N THR A 21 22.72 -4.67 -18.49
CA THR A 21 22.88 -6.11 -18.25
C THR A 21 22.25 -6.54 -16.94
N TYR A 22 22.48 -5.81 -15.85
CA TYR A 22 21.85 -6.11 -14.56
C TYR A 22 20.33 -5.94 -14.58
N SER A 23 19.83 -4.91 -15.27
CA SER A 23 18.39 -4.69 -15.44
C SER A 23 17.72 -5.88 -16.14
N VAL A 24 18.32 -6.36 -17.24
CA VAL A 24 17.83 -7.55 -17.96
C VAL A 24 17.81 -8.77 -17.05
N GLN A 25 18.88 -9.01 -16.26
CA GLN A 25 18.93 -10.12 -15.32
C GLN A 25 17.84 -10.06 -14.25
N ILE A 26 17.60 -8.86 -13.70
CA ILE A 26 16.54 -8.64 -12.70
C ILE A 26 15.17 -8.90 -13.33
N ASN A 27 14.88 -8.30 -14.48
CA ASN A 27 13.60 -8.46 -15.16
C ASN A 27 13.33 -9.94 -15.50
N THR A 28 14.33 -10.65 -16.05
CA THR A 28 14.21 -12.07 -16.37
C THR A 28 13.88 -12.89 -15.12
N ALA A 29 14.60 -12.66 -14.01
CA ALA A 29 14.35 -13.38 -12.75
C ALA A 29 12.95 -13.08 -12.19
N GLU A 30 12.48 -11.84 -12.30
CA GLU A 30 11.13 -11.45 -11.87
C GLU A 30 10.05 -12.07 -12.75
N LEU A 31 10.24 -12.12 -14.08
CA LEU A 31 9.29 -12.75 -15.00
C LEU A 31 9.27 -14.29 -14.85
N GLU A 32 10.38 -14.92 -14.46
CA GLU A 32 10.38 -16.33 -14.06
C GLU A 32 9.56 -16.58 -12.78
N LEU A 33 9.60 -15.66 -11.81
CA LEU A 33 8.71 -15.72 -10.65
C LEU A 33 7.25 -15.57 -11.06
N VAL A 34 6.93 -14.67 -12.00
CA VAL A 34 5.58 -14.54 -12.57
C VAL A 34 5.13 -15.84 -13.23
N ALA A 35 5.99 -16.47 -14.03
CA ALA A 35 5.71 -17.78 -14.66
C ALA A 35 5.39 -18.86 -13.61
N PHE A 36 6.11 -18.87 -12.49
CA PHE A 36 5.80 -19.74 -11.35
C PHE A 36 4.42 -19.41 -10.75
N LEU A 37 4.09 -18.14 -10.55
CA LEU A 37 2.78 -17.73 -10.01
C LEU A 37 1.61 -18.14 -10.91
N VAL A 38 1.80 -18.19 -12.23
CA VAL A 38 0.80 -18.73 -13.17
C VAL A 38 0.52 -20.22 -12.90
N SER A 39 1.53 -20.98 -12.44
CA SER A 39 1.40 -22.41 -12.16
C SER A 39 0.65 -22.77 -10.89
N ILE A 40 0.33 -21.79 -10.03
CA ILE A 40 -0.41 -22.00 -8.78
C ILE A 40 -1.83 -21.43 -8.89
N PRO A 41 -2.79 -21.86 -8.02
CA PRO A 41 -4.16 -21.34 -8.01
C PRO A 41 -4.20 -19.80 -7.90
N GLU A 42 -5.11 -19.18 -8.64
CA GLU A 42 -5.24 -17.71 -8.72
C GLU A 42 -5.40 -17.05 -7.34
N ASP A 43 -6.26 -17.59 -6.48
CA ASP A 43 -6.52 -17.11 -5.11
C ASP A 43 -5.29 -17.15 -4.20
N SER A 44 -4.29 -17.93 -4.55
CA SER A 44 -3.05 -18.10 -3.80
C SER A 44 -1.90 -17.21 -4.31
N ARG A 45 -2.02 -16.62 -5.51
CA ARG A 45 -0.93 -15.85 -6.16
C ARG A 45 -0.48 -14.65 -5.34
N LEU A 46 -1.44 -13.82 -4.90
CA LEU A 46 -1.15 -12.60 -4.14
C LEU A 46 -0.45 -12.91 -2.81
N SER A 47 -1.02 -13.82 -2.03
CA SER A 47 -0.47 -14.17 -0.72
C SER A 47 0.91 -14.83 -0.83
N THR A 48 1.12 -15.66 -1.85
CA THR A 48 2.41 -16.28 -2.13
C THR A 48 3.45 -15.22 -2.52
N ALA A 49 3.13 -14.31 -3.45
CA ALA A 49 4.02 -13.23 -3.84
C ALA A 49 4.42 -12.36 -2.64
N GLN A 50 3.47 -12.00 -1.80
CA GLN A 50 3.71 -11.19 -0.59
C GLN A 50 4.65 -11.89 0.39
N ALA A 51 4.39 -13.15 0.70
CA ALA A 51 5.18 -13.92 1.65
C ALA A 51 6.62 -14.16 1.16
N VAL A 52 6.80 -14.52 -0.12
CA VAL A 52 8.12 -14.86 -0.69
C VAL A 52 8.98 -13.61 -0.89
N ARG A 53 8.41 -12.53 -1.42
CA ARG A 53 9.16 -11.29 -1.66
C ARG A 53 9.41 -10.50 -0.38
N ARG A 54 8.61 -10.69 0.68
CA ARG A 54 8.67 -9.92 1.94
C ARG A 54 8.64 -8.41 1.68
N ARG A 55 7.81 -8.00 0.72
CA ARG A 55 7.64 -6.63 0.27
C ARG A 55 6.27 -6.10 0.66
N THR A 56 6.00 -4.87 0.31
CA THR A 56 4.71 -4.24 0.56
C THR A 56 3.58 -4.97 -0.19
N THR A 57 2.36 -4.88 0.32
CA THR A 57 1.16 -5.41 -0.34
C THR A 57 1.03 -4.88 -1.77
N ARG A 58 1.35 -3.60 -2.00
CA ARG A 58 1.34 -2.98 -3.33
C ARG A 58 2.28 -3.70 -4.31
N GLU A 59 3.47 -4.07 -3.85
CA GLU A 59 4.41 -4.80 -4.71
C GLU A 59 3.94 -6.22 -5.01
N ALA A 60 3.32 -6.88 -4.03
CA ALA A 60 2.76 -8.22 -4.24
C ALA A 60 1.61 -8.21 -5.27
N TYR A 61 0.78 -7.18 -5.25
CA TYR A 61 -0.25 -6.99 -6.28
C TYR A 61 0.33 -6.91 -7.68
N ARG A 62 1.45 -6.22 -7.89
CA ARG A 62 2.11 -6.14 -9.21
C ARG A 62 2.45 -7.52 -9.77
N TYR A 63 2.94 -8.44 -8.93
CA TYR A 63 3.23 -9.80 -9.34
C TYR A 63 1.95 -10.62 -9.61
N ALA A 64 0.90 -10.45 -8.82
CA ALA A 64 -0.38 -11.12 -9.04
C ALA A 64 -1.04 -10.63 -10.34
N HIS A 65 -1.07 -9.33 -10.59
CA HIS A 65 -1.57 -8.72 -11.82
C HIS A 65 -0.74 -9.16 -13.05
N ALA A 66 0.59 -9.22 -12.90
CA ALA A 66 1.45 -9.71 -13.96
C ALA A 66 1.20 -11.19 -14.28
N ALA A 67 0.90 -12.01 -13.26
CA ALA A 67 0.54 -13.41 -13.49
C ALA A 67 -0.82 -13.56 -14.18
N ASP A 68 -1.79 -12.71 -13.86
CA ASP A 68 -3.08 -12.66 -14.55
C ASP A 68 -2.89 -12.34 -16.05
N ILE A 69 -2.11 -11.29 -16.36
CA ILE A 69 -1.81 -10.94 -17.77
C ILE A 69 -1.00 -12.04 -18.46
N ALA A 70 -0.05 -12.67 -17.76
CA ALA A 70 0.73 -13.77 -18.34
C ALA A 70 -0.13 -14.96 -18.73
N GLU A 71 -1.16 -15.27 -17.96
CA GLU A 71 -2.14 -16.32 -18.26
C GLU A 71 -3.07 -15.92 -19.41
N ARG A 72 -3.57 -14.69 -19.42
CA ARG A 72 -4.50 -14.15 -20.43
C ARG A 72 -3.83 -13.87 -21.77
N MET A 73 -2.56 -13.46 -21.76
CA MET A 73 -1.78 -13.06 -22.96
C MET A 73 -0.46 -13.84 -23.05
N PRO A 74 -0.47 -15.18 -23.17
CA PRO A 74 0.74 -16.01 -23.04
C PRO A 74 1.80 -15.71 -24.11
N THR A 75 1.40 -15.31 -25.32
CA THR A 75 2.32 -14.96 -26.39
C THR A 75 3.07 -13.67 -26.09
N LEU A 76 2.37 -12.63 -25.60
CA LEU A 76 2.98 -11.36 -25.18
C LEU A 76 3.92 -11.59 -24.00
N PHE A 77 3.47 -12.36 -23.00
CA PHE A 77 4.29 -12.71 -21.84
C PHE A 77 5.57 -13.43 -22.23
N SER A 78 5.49 -14.43 -23.13
CA SER A 78 6.68 -15.15 -23.62
C SER A 78 7.65 -14.20 -24.33
N HIS A 79 7.14 -13.28 -25.16
CA HIS A 79 7.97 -12.27 -25.80
C HIS A 79 8.70 -11.37 -24.76
N PHE A 80 8.00 -10.91 -23.72
CA PHE A 80 8.59 -10.07 -22.66
C PHE A 80 9.67 -10.82 -21.88
N ARG A 81 9.41 -12.07 -21.53
CA ARG A 81 10.37 -12.92 -20.81
C ARG A 81 11.63 -13.21 -21.62
N ASP A 82 11.48 -13.52 -22.90
CA ASP A 82 12.61 -13.90 -23.76
C ASP A 82 13.48 -12.68 -24.14
N ASP A 83 12.90 -11.49 -24.21
CA ASP A 83 13.63 -10.23 -24.50
C ASP A 83 14.39 -9.69 -23.26
N GLY A 84 13.83 -9.82 -22.06
CA GLY A 84 14.42 -9.38 -20.79
C GLY A 84 14.44 -7.85 -20.58
N ARG A 85 14.01 -7.02 -21.55
CA ARG A 85 13.91 -5.56 -21.39
C ARG A 85 12.65 -5.15 -20.64
N TYR A 86 11.66 -6.02 -20.56
CA TYR A 86 10.39 -5.79 -19.90
C TYR A 86 10.42 -6.26 -18.46
N SER A 87 9.78 -5.52 -17.57
CA SER A 87 9.66 -5.82 -16.14
C SER A 87 8.24 -6.25 -15.79
N VAL A 88 8.06 -6.69 -14.55
CA VAL A 88 6.74 -6.90 -13.94
C VAL A 88 5.85 -5.67 -14.04
N ASP A 89 6.44 -4.45 -14.00
CA ASP A 89 5.68 -3.20 -14.09
C ASP A 89 4.97 -3.01 -15.43
N HIS A 90 5.52 -3.53 -16.52
CA HIS A 90 4.86 -3.46 -17.84
C HIS A 90 3.58 -4.29 -17.87
N LEU A 91 3.61 -5.49 -17.27
CA LEU A 91 2.42 -6.34 -17.16
C LEU A 91 1.38 -5.78 -16.20
N ASP A 92 1.83 -5.22 -15.07
CA ASP A 92 0.94 -4.53 -14.10
C ASP A 92 0.27 -3.31 -14.71
N ALA A 93 0.98 -2.53 -15.53
CA ALA A 93 0.43 -1.39 -16.25
C ALA A 93 -0.64 -1.83 -17.26
N ILE A 94 -0.38 -2.85 -18.07
CA ILE A 94 -1.35 -3.41 -19.02
C ILE A 94 -2.59 -3.93 -18.26
N TRP A 95 -2.38 -4.68 -17.18
CA TRP A 95 -3.45 -5.16 -16.32
C TRP A 95 -4.32 -4.00 -15.82
N SER A 96 -3.68 -2.95 -15.31
CA SER A 96 -4.38 -1.79 -14.74
C SER A 96 -5.27 -1.09 -15.78
N ARG A 97 -4.81 -0.97 -17.04
CA ARG A 97 -5.58 -0.37 -18.12
C ARG A 97 -6.84 -1.20 -18.44
N ILE A 98 -6.69 -2.51 -18.60
CA ILE A 98 -7.83 -3.39 -18.90
C ILE A 98 -8.77 -3.51 -17.71
N ASN A 99 -8.23 -3.67 -16.50
CA ASN A 99 -9.02 -3.86 -15.29
C ASN A 99 -9.81 -2.61 -14.87
N ARG A 100 -9.40 -1.43 -15.31
CA ARG A 100 -10.20 -0.20 -15.18
C ARG A 100 -11.61 -0.38 -15.72
N HIS A 101 -11.77 -1.20 -16.76
CA HIS A 101 -13.04 -1.47 -17.43
C HIS A 101 -13.74 -2.75 -16.97
N ALA A 102 -13.29 -3.38 -15.87
CA ALA A 102 -13.77 -4.70 -15.44
C ALA A 102 -15.29 -4.78 -15.24
N ALA A 103 -15.92 -3.76 -14.64
CA ALA A 103 -17.36 -3.74 -14.41
C ALA A 103 -18.15 -3.69 -15.73
N ALA A 104 -17.76 -2.81 -16.66
CA ALA A 104 -18.38 -2.67 -17.96
C ALA A 104 -18.15 -3.93 -18.82
N LEU A 105 -16.97 -4.55 -18.74
CA LEU A 105 -16.65 -5.82 -19.41
C LEU A 105 -17.52 -6.97 -18.88
N GLN A 106 -17.69 -7.04 -17.57
CA GLN A 106 -18.56 -8.06 -16.96
C GLN A 106 -20.02 -7.92 -17.42
N ALA A 107 -20.51 -6.69 -17.54
CA ALA A 107 -21.86 -6.40 -18.02
C ALA A 107 -22.04 -6.76 -19.52
N ALA A 108 -20.98 -6.67 -20.31
CA ALA A 108 -21.00 -6.97 -21.75
C ALA A 108 -20.99 -8.47 -22.09
N GLY A 109 -20.62 -9.34 -21.15
CA GLY A 109 -20.64 -10.81 -21.31
C GLY A 109 -19.25 -11.43 -21.53
N ALA A 110 -19.18 -12.75 -21.42
CA ALA A 110 -17.93 -13.52 -21.28
C ALA A 110 -17.01 -13.54 -22.52
N GLU A 111 -17.49 -13.27 -23.72
CA GLU A 111 -16.67 -13.32 -24.94
C GLU A 111 -15.88 -12.03 -25.19
N VAL A 112 -16.36 -10.90 -24.69
CA VAL A 112 -15.74 -9.57 -24.91
C VAL A 112 -14.34 -9.45 -24.28
N PRO A 113 -14.10 -9.91 -23.05
CA PRO A 113 -12.77 -9.82 -22.43
C PRO A 113 -11.67 -10.54 -23.23
N GLN A 114 -11.95 -11.73 -23.77
CA GLN A 114 -10.97 -12.50 -24.54
C GLN A 114 -10.61 -11.82 -25.87
N CYS A 115 -11.60 -11.22 -26.54
CA CYS A 115 -11.35 -10.45 -27.76
C CYS A 115 -10.49 -9.21 -27.48
N LEU A 116 -10.73 -8.54 -26.34
CA LEU A 116 -9.96 -7.38 -25.95
C LEU A 116 -8.51 -7.73 -25.59
N ASP A 117 -8.31 -8.79 -24.82
CA ASP A 117 -6.98 -9.27 -24.46
C ASP A 117 -6.14 -9.57 -25.72
N ALA A 118 -6.74 -10.24 -26.70
CA ALA A 118 -6.10 -10.53 -27.97
C ALA A 118 -5.78 -9.25 -28.76
N ALA A 119 -6.70 -8.29 -28.80
CA ALA A 119 -6.50 -7.01 -29.49
C ALA A 119 -5.39 -6.18 -28.83
N VAL A 120 -5.37 -6.06 -27.50
CA VAL A 120 -4.34 -5.35 -26.75
C VAL A 120 -2.98 -6.00 -26.95
N ALA A 121 -2.90 -7.33 -26.84
CA ALA A 121 -1.64 -8.06 -27.07
C ALA A 121 -1.10 -7.85 -28.48
N LEU A 122 -1.97 -7.87 -29.51
CA LEU A 122 -1.60 -7.61 -30.91
C LEU A 122 -1.13 -6.17 -31.09
N GLY A 123 -1.87 -5.19 -30.58
CA GLY A 123 -1.52 -3.77 -30.70
C GLY A 123 -0.17 -3.45 -30.07
N ILE A 124 0.11 -4.01 -28.87
CA ILE A 124 1.42 -3.84 -28.22
C ILE A 124 2.53 -4.52 -29.03
N ALA A 125 2.31 -5.73 -29.54
CA ALA A 125 3.31 -6.42 -30.35
C ALA A 125 3.62 -5.66 -31.66
N ASP A 126 2.60 -5.13 -32.34
CA ASP A 126 2.77 -4.32 -33.55
C ASP A 126 3.51 -3.00 -33.28
N TRP A 127 3.15 -2.33 -32.20
CA TRP A 127 3.87 -1.12 -31.74
C TRP A 127 5.35 -1.39 -31.51
N ILE A 128 5.67 -2.46 -30.77
CA ILE A 128 7.06 -2.83 -30.49
C ILE A 128 7.81 -3.16 -31.79
N ALA A 129 7.19 -3.92 -32.68
CA ALA A 129 7.80 -4.29 -33.97
C ALA A 129 8.05 -3.08 -34.88
N THR A 130 7.15 -2.08 -34.83
CA THR A 130 7.21 -0.90 -35.69
C THR A 130 8.15 0.17 -35.14
N THR A 131 8.13 0.42 -33.84
CA THR A 131 8.84 1.54 -33.20
C THR A 131 10.09 1.14 -32.46
N GLY A 132 10.17 -0.11 -31.97
CA GLY A 132 11.21 -0.59 -31.05
C GLY A 132 11.15 0.05 -29.65
N ILE A 133 10.11 0.86 -29.35
CA ILE A 133 9.95 1.55 -28.06
C ILE A 133 9.35 0.59 -27.06
N THR A 134 10.01 0.45 -25.92
CA THR A 134 9.64 -0.47 -24.82
C THR A 134 9.35 0.28 -23.51
N ALA A 135 9.15 1.60 -23.56
CA ALA A 135 8.84 2.39 -22.37
C ALA A 135 7.48 1.97 -21.79
N LEU A 136 7.42 1.80 -20.46
CA LEU A 136 6.23 1.39 -19.73
C LEU A 136 5.01 2.25 -20.04
N THR A 137 5.17 3.57 -20.01
CA THR A 137 4.11 4.53 -20.31
C THR A 137 3.61 4.39 -21.74
N ALA A 138 4.51 4.21 -22.72
CA ALA A 138 4.14 4.04 -24.11
C ALA A 138 3.31 2.76 -24.34
N LEU A 139 3.67 1.65 -23.69
CA LEU A 139 2.88 0.41 -23.80
C LEU A 139 1.51 0.51 -23.11
N ALA A 140 1.43 1.23 -21.98
CA ALA A 140 0.17 1.53 -21.31
C ALA A 140 -0.74 2.40 -22.20
N ASP A 141 -0.18 3.44 -22.85
CA ASP A 141 -0.92 4.29 -23.79
C ASP A 141 -1.43 3.53 -25.01
N VAL A 142 -0.63 2.60 -25.55
CA VAL A 142 -1.07 1.71 -26.65
C VAL A 142 -2.24 0.83 -26.21
N ALA A 143 -2.20 0.31 -24.98
CA ALA A 143 -3.34 -0.46 -24.46
C ALA A 143 -4.61 0.38 -24.39
N ASP A 144 -4.54 1.63 -23.91
CA ASP A 144 -5.68 2.55 -23.86
C ASP A 144 -6.18 2.90 -25.28
N GLU A 145 -5.30 3.16 -26.25
CA GLU A 145 -5.66 3.46 -27.64
C GLU A 145 -6.41 2.28 -28.28
N VAL A 146 -5.92 1.06 -28.07
CA VAL A 146 -6.58 -0.16 -28.56
C VAL A 146 -7.96 -0.31 -27.93
N LEU A 147 -8.09 -0.13 -26.60
CA LEU A 147 -9.37 -0.22 -25.89
C LEU A 147 -10.38 0.81 -26.42
N CYS A 148 -9.98 2.06 -26.60
CA CYS A 148 -10.83 3.11 -27.19
C CYS A 148 -11.27 2.77 -28.62
N THR A 149 -10.42 2.11 -29.41
CA THR A 149 -10.70 1.79 -30.81
C THR A 149 -11.60 0.56 -30.95
N VAL A 150 -11.31 -0.50 -30.18
CA VAL A 150 -11.94 -1.81 -30.32
C VAL A 150 -13.23 -1.93 -29.50
N ALA A 151 -13.29 -1.23 -28.36
CA ALA A 151 -14.41 -1.30 -27.43
C ALA A 151 -14.89 0.07 -26.93
N PRO A 152 -15.21 1.03 -27.81
CA PRO A 152 -15.55 2.40 -27.40
C PRO A 152 -16.72 2.46 -26.44
N LEU A 153 -17.73 1.61 -26.56
CA LEU A 153 -18.88 1.58 -25.64
C LEU A 153 -18.51 1.10 -24.22
N ILE A 154 -17.51 0.23 -24.09
CA ILE A 154 -17.01 -0.22 -22.79
C ILE A 154 -16.25 0.94 -22.09
N VAL A 155 -15.42 1.63 -22.85
CA VAL A 155 -14.69 2.81 -22.35
C VAL A 155 -15.68 3.90 -21.93
N GLU A 156 -16.65 4.24 -22.76
CA GLU A 156 -17.68 5.23 -22.47
C GLU A 156 -18.49 4.90 -21.20
N ALA A 157 -18.88 3.64 -21.03
CA ALA A 157 -19.61 3.20 -19.84
C ALA A 157 -18.76 3.37 -18.56
N THR A 158 -17.46 3.04 -18.64
CA THR A 158 -16.54 3.24 -17.51
C THR A 158 -16.37 4.72 -17.19
N GLU A 159 -16.17 5.58 -18.19
CA GLU A 159 -16.02 7.03 -18.01
C GLU A 159 -17.28 7.65 -17.38
N GLN A 160 -18.47 7.19 -17.76
CA GLN A 160 -19.72 7.64 -17.16
C GLN A 160 -19.84 7.21 -15.68
N GLU A 161 -19.45 5.98 -15.34
CA GLU A 161 -19.42 5.49 -13.97
C GLU A 161 -18.41 6.26 -13.13
N GLU A 162 -17.19 6.45 -13.63
CA GLU A 162 -16.15 7.23 -12.97
C GLU A 162 -16.58 8.69 -12.75
N ALA A 163 -17.19 9.33 -13.73
CA ALA A 163 -17.69 10.69 -13.63
C ALA A 163 -18.78 10.86 -12.54
N ALA A 164 -19.52 9.79 -12.24
CA ALA A 164 -20.50 9.76 -11.16
C ALA A 164 -19.89 9.44 -9.80
N ALA A 165 -18.69 8.86 -9.76
CA ALA A 165 -18.02 8.40 -8.54
C ALA A 165 -17.16 9.53 -7.94
N VAL A 166 -17.61 10.09 -6.80
CA VAL A 166 -16.81 11.01 -6.01
C VAL A 166 -16.47 10.35 -4.69
N SER A 167 -15.19 10.29 -4.36
CA SER A 167 -14.75 9.67 -3.13
C SER A 167 -13.69 10.48 -2.39
N LEU A 168 -13.70 10.38 -1.06
CA LEU A 168 -12.65 10.94 -0.20
C LEU A 168 -12.04 9.82 0.62
N THR A 169 -10.76 9.56 0.40
CA THR A 169 -10.02 8.53 1.12
C THR A 169 -8.91 9.14 1.97
N ARG A 170 -8.50 8.42 3.02
CA ARG A 170 -7.40 8.82 3.89
C ARG A 170 -6.36 7.70 3.99
N ARG A 171 -5.09 8.08 3.88
CA ARG A 171 -3.97 7.20 4.21
C ARG A 171 -2.94 7.98 5.05
N GLY A 172 -2.86 7.67 6.31
CA GLY A 172 -2.02 8.43 7.25
C GLY A 172 -2.47 9.89 7.34
N SER A 173 -1.56 10.82 7.11
CA SER A 173 -1.83 12.28 7.07
C SER A 173 -2.32 12.77 5.71
N ARG A 174 -2.48 11.86 4.73
CA ARG A 174 -2.89 12.22 3.36
C ARG A 174 -4.37 11.96 3.17
N PHE A 175 -5.07 12.95 2.63
CA PHE A 175 -6.40 12.79 2.05
C PHE A 175 -6.28 12.78 0.54
N THR A 176 -7.03 11.90 -0.11
CA THR A 176 -7.16 11.84 -1.56
C THR A 176 -8.62 12.05 -1.90
N LEU A 177 -8.93 13.13 -2.59
CA LEU A 177 -10.23 13.39 -3.17
C LEU A 177 -10.20 12.90 -4.61
N ASP A 178 -11.02 11.91 -4.92
CA ASP A 178 -11.32 11.50 -6.27
C ASP A 178 -12.52 12.31 -6.74
N CYS A 179 -12.34 13.07 -7.82
CA CYS A 179 -13.37 13.96 -8.36
C CYS A 179 -14.23 13.28 -9.42
N GLY A 180 -13.98 12.02 -9.72
CA GLY A 180 -14.68 11.23 -10.73
C GLY A 180 -14.46 11.72 -12.18
N SER A 181 -13.99 12.95 -12.35
CA SER A 181 -13.73 13.57 -13.66
C SER A 181 -12.44 14.36 -13.63
N GLU A 182 -11.60 14.15 -14.64
CA GLU A 182 -10.33 14.88 -14.82
C GLU A 182 -10.57 16.39 -14.97
N PHE A 183 -11.60 16.76 -15.69
CA PHE A 183 -12.01 18.17 -15.83
C PHE A 183 -12.38 18.82 -14.48
N VAL A 184 -13.11 18.12 -13.62
CA VAL A 184 -13.46 18.63 -12.27
C VAL A 184 -12.21 18.72 -11.41
N ALA A 185 -11.32 17.75 -11.47
CA ALA A 185 -10.04 17.74 -10.76
C ALA A 185 -9.16 18.94 -11.17
N ASP A 186 -9.05 19.22 -12.46
CA ASP A 186 -8.29 20.36 -13.02
C ASP A 186 -8.90 21.70 -12.60
N ALA A 187 -10.23 21.82 -12.63
CA ALA A 187 -10.92 23.03 -12.18
C ALA A 187 -10.68 23.32 -10.69
N LEU A 188 -10.76 22.30 -9.85
CA LEU A 188 -10.47 22.41 -8.41
C LEU A 188 -9.01 22.74 -8.16
N TRP A 189 -8.09 22.06 -8.86
CA TRP A 189 -6.66 22.30 -8.76
C TRP A 189 -6.28 23.73 -9.15
N SER A 190 -6.85 24.24 -10.24
CA SER A 190 -6.65 25.61 -10.72
C SER A 190 -7.15 26.63 -9.68
N SER A 191 -8.34 26.41 -9.12
CA SER A 191 -8.92 27.29 -8.09
C SER A 191 -8.07 27.32 -6.81
N ILE A 192 -7.65 26.15 -6.32
CA ILE A 192 -6.77 26.02 -5.14
C ILE A 192 -5.41 26.67 -5.42
N SER A 193 -4.86 26.50 -6.63
CA SER A 193 -3.57 27.06 -7.00
C SER A 193 -3.60 28.59 -7.12
N THR A 194 -4.68 29.13 -7.63
CA THR A 194 -4.90 30.59 -7.72
C THR A 194 -4.97 31.23 -6.32
N ALA A 195 -5.79 30.66 -5.43
CA ALA A 195 -5.87 31.11 -4.05
C ALA A 195 -4.53 30.95 -3.29
N ALA A 196 -3.80 29.88 -3.55
CA ALA A 196 -2.47 29.66 -2.96
C ALA A 196 -1.42 30.69 -3.43
N LEU A 197 -1.54 31.21 -4.67
CA LEU A 197 -0.69 32.30 -5.15
C LEU A 197 -0.99 33.62 -4.41
N GLU A 198 -2.24 33.89 -4.09
CA GLU A 198 -2.62 35.07 -3.31
C GLU A 198 -2.07 34.98 -1.87
N VAL A 199 -2.30 33.86 -1.18
CA VAL A 199 -1.72 33.61 0.16
C VAL A 199 -0.21 33.78 0.15
N ARG A 200 0.49 33.23 -0.86
CA ARG A 200 1.94 33.37 -0.96
C ARG A 200 2.38 34.79 -1.19
N ARG A 201 1.62 35.56 -1.97
CA ARG A 201 1.91 36.99 -2.24
C ARG A 201 1.75 37.83 -0.96
N GLU A 202 0.70 37.61 -0.17
CA GLU A 202 0.50 38.27 1.10
C GLU A 202 1.68 38.04 2.06
N VAL A 203 2.10 36.76 2.22
CA VAL A 203 3.27 36.41 3.06
C VAL A 203 4.54 37.11 2.60
N LEU A 204 4.76 37.21 1.29
CA LEU A 204 5.95 37.90 0.72
C LEU A 204 5.90 39.42 0.94
N THR A 205 4.70 40.01 0.87
CA THR A 205 4.51 41.44 1.13
C THR A 205 4.76 41.76 2.60
N ASP A 206 4.20 40.97 3.51
CA ASP A 206 4.42 41.12 4.97
C ASP A 206 5.89 40.95 5.36
N GLN A 207 6.62 40.07 4.68
CA GLN A 207 8.07 39.89 4.86
C GLN A 207 8.89 41.08 4.35
N ALA A 208 8.47 41.74 3.26
CA ALA A 208 9.16 42.88 2.71
C ALA A 208 9.02 44.15 3.57
N ASP A 209 7.91 44.26 4.31
CA ASP A 209 7.65 45.41 5.21
C ASP A 209 8.34 45.26 6.59
N GLN A 210 8.94 44.10 6.89
CA GLN A 210 9.68 43.88 8.14
C GLN A 210 11.14 44.34 7.97
N THR A 211 11.61 45.21 8.87
CA THR A 211 13.02 45.66 8.92
C THR A 211 13.92 44.47 9.30
N PRO A 212 14.94 44.14 8.51
CA PRO A 212 15.74 42.94 8.71
C PRO A 212 16.75 43.06 9.84
N GLU A 213 16.44 42.63 11.04
CA GLU A 213 17.45 42.27 12.04
C GLU A 213 17.98 40.83 11.88
N THR A 214 17.27 39.98 11.13
CA THR A 214 17.67 38.62 10.79
C THR A 214 17.28 38.32 9.34
N ALA A 215 18.01 37.43 8.66
CA ALA A 215 17.65 37.02 7.30
C ALA A 215 16.20 36.52 7.25
N PRO A 216 15.36 37.02 6.32
CA PRO A 216 13.97 36.62 6.27
C PRO A 216 13.85 35.12 6.03
N PRO A 217 12.88 34.43 6.70
CA PRO A 217 12.66 33.02 6.44
C PRO A 217 12.31 32.79 4.97
N SER A 218 12.77 31.68 4.41
CA SER A 218 12.45 31.31 3.03
C SER A 218 10.93 31.32 2.80
N PRO A 219 10.46 31.85 1.66
CA PRO A 219 9.01 31.90 1.38
C PRO A 219 8.41 30.49 1.37
N PRO A 220 7.16 30.32 1.81
CA PRO A 220 6.52 29.02 1.80
C PRO A 220 6.43 28.45 0.39
N SER A 221 6.61 27.11 0.28
CA SER A 221 6.45 26.43 -1.00
C SER A 221 4.99 26.51 -1.49
N MET A 222 4.80 26.49 -2.82
CA MET A 222 3.45 26.43 -3.41
C MET A 222 2.64 25.22 -2.92
N SER A 223 3.30 24.09 -2.69
CA SER A 223 2.66 22.89 -2.14
C SER A 223 2.10 23.15 -0.74
N ARG A 224 2.83 23.86 0.12
CA ARG A 224 2.38 24.26 1.44
C ARG A 224 1.18 25.20 1.36
N CYS A 225 1.26 26.24 0.54
CA CYS A 225 0.15 27.18 0.38
C CYS A 225 -1.12 26.51 -0.14
N ARG A 226 -1.01 25.59 -1.11
CA ARG A 226 -2.14 24.79 -1.58
C ARG A 226 -2.74 23.92 -0.47
N GLY A 227 -1.90 23.31 0.35
CA GLY A 227 -2.35 22.53 1.50
C GLY A 227 -3.11 23.38 2.53
N GLU A 228 -2.65 24.58 2.83
CA GLU A 228 -3.31 25.52 3.75
C GLU A 228 -4.65 25.98 3.21
N VAL A 229 -4.75 26.31 1.92
CA VAL A 229 -6.01 26.66 1.25
C VAL A 229 -6.99 25.49 1.28
N ALA A 230 -6.54 24.29 0.87
CA ALA A 230 -7.38 23.10 0.86
C ALA A 230 -7.92 22.75 2.26
N LEU A 231 -7.08 22.82 3.29
CA LEU A 231 -7.50 22.63 4.67
C LEU A 231 -8.50 23.68 5.14
N GLY A 232 -8.33 24.95 4.73
CA GLY A 232 -9.29 26.02 5.01
C GLY A 232 -10.67 25.77 4.40
N VAL A 233 -10.70 25.29 3.15
CA VAL A 233 -11.94 24.98 2.41
C VAL A 233 -12.63 23.73 2.99
N LEU A 234 -11.88 22.65 3.22
CA LEU A 234 -12.43 21.37 3.71
C LEU A 234 -12.79 21.39 5.18
N GLY A 235 -12.05 22.16 6.00
CA GLY A 235 -12.16 22.15 7.45
C GLY A 235 -13.12 23.19 8.03
N GLY A 236 -13.65 24.12 7.25
CA GLY A 236 -14.46 25.23 7.73
C GLY A 236 -13.68 26.11 8.71
N ARG A 237 -13.60 25.71 9.98
CA ARG A 237 -12.73 26.29 10.99
C ARG A 237 -11.87 25.21 11.60
N ARG A 238 -10.55 25.45 11.76
CA ARG A 238 -9.60 24.49 12.37
C ARG A 238 -9.98 24.11 13.80
N ASP A 239 -10.62 24.98 14.53
CA ASP A 239 -11.09 24.81 15.90
C ASP A 239 -12.29 23.84 16.06
N GLN A 240 -12.93 23.45 14.96
CA GLN A 240 -14.06 22.52 14.93
C GLN A 240 -13.69 21.09 14.52
N LEU A 241 -12.44 20.83 14.13
CA LEU A 241 -11.99 19.49 13.76
C LEU A 241 -11.69 18.67 15.03
N ASN A 242 -12.49 17.63 15.27
CA ASN A 242 -12.16 16.62 16.27
C ASN A 242 -11.23 15.58 15.63
N VAL A 243 -9.96 15.64 15.96
CA VAL A 243 -8.95 14.68 15.50
C VAL A 243 -8.67 13.71 16.63
N THR A 244 -8.82 12.40 16.37
CA THR A 244 -8.40 11.35 17.29
C THR A 244 -7.06 10.79 16.80
N VAL A 245 -6.04 10.87 17.67
CA VAL A 245 -4.71 10.31 17.40
C VAL A 245 -4.37 9.39 18.56
N ASN A 246 -4.13 8.10 18.27
CA ASN A 246 -3.66 7.14 19.26
C ASN A 246 -2.15 7.21 19.32
N THR A 247 -1.62 7.64 20.46
CA THR A 247 -0.19 7.81 20.69
C THR A 247 0.27 6.92 21.85
N TYR A 248 1.32 6.13 21.64
CA TYR A 248 1.97 5.33 22.66
C TYR A 248 3.24 6.02 23.11
N ARG A 249 3.37 6.20 24.42
CA ARG A 249 4.51 6.86 25.03
C ARG A 249 4.98 6.04 26.22
N MET A 250 6.21 5.54 26.15
CA MET A 250 6.77 4.67 27.19
C MET A 250 7.28 5.47 28.39
N ARG A 251 7.89 6.63 28.14
CA ARG A 251 8.45 7.54 29.15
C ARG A 251 8.36 8.96 28.64
N ASP A 252 8.38 9.92 29.57
CA ASP A 252 8.23 11.35 29.26
C ASP A 252 9.34 11.95 28.40
N ASP A 253 10.52 11.35 28.46
CA ASP A 253 11.73 11.76 27.73
C ASP A 253 12.00 10.92 26.47
N ALA A 254 11.13 9.94 26.19
CA ALA A 254 11.30 9.01 25.07
C ALA A 254 10.50 9.45 23.85
N ALA A 255 10.90 8.93 22.69
CA ALA A 255 10.11 8.99 21.46
C ALA A 255 8.72 8.42 21.68
N SER A 256 7.74 8.97 21.00
CA SER A 256 6.36 8.48 21.01
C SER A 256 6.04 7.80 19.69
N TYR A 257 5.13 6.84 19.73
CA TYR A 257 4.64 6.16 18.53
C TYR A 257 3.20 6.58 18.27
N ILE A 258 2.95 7.10 17.06
CA ILE A 258 1.62 7.44 16.60
C ILE A 258 1.14 6.31 15.71
N LEU A 259 0.03 5.67 16.10
CA LEU A 259 -0.57 4.60 15.30
C LEU A 259 -0.92 5.14 13.91
N GLY A 260 -0.54 4.43 12.87
CA GLY A 260 -0.71 4.84 11.47
C GLY A 260 0.33 5.83 10.93
N SER A 261 1.15 6.47 11.80
CA SER A 261 2.16 7.45 11.36
C SER A 261 3.60 7.08 11.74
N GLY A 262 3.77 6.19 12.73
CA GLY A 262 5.09 5.75 13.18
C GLY A 262 5.69 6.59 14.33
N TRP A 263 7.02 6.51 14.50
CA TRP A 263 7.73 7.16 15.59
C TRP A 263 7.91 8.66 15.37
N VAL A 264 7.74 9.42 16.44
CA VAL A 264 7.96 10.87 16.49
C VAL A 264 8.89 11.25 17.65
N SER A 265 9.47 12.45 17.57
CA SER A 265 10.39 12.95 18.58
C SER A 265 9.72 13.09 19.96
N PRO A 266 10.52 13.10 21.06
CA PRO A 266 10.00 13.39 22.39
C PRO A 266 9.27 14.73 22.48
N ALA A 267 9.75 15.76 21.73
CA ALA A 267 9.12 17.07 21.68
C ALA A 267 7.72 17.00 21.08
N THR A 268 7.56 16.37 19.90
CA THR A 268 6.27 16.15 19.27
C THR A 268 5.32 15.32 20.15
N GLY A 269 5.85 14.28 20.82
CA GLY A 269 5.09 13.49 21.78
C GLY A 269 4.60 14.31 22.98
N ALA A 270 5.42 15.24 23.47
CA ALA A 270 5.04 16.15 24.54
C ALA A 270 3.96 17.14 24.11
N GLU A 271 4.07 17.72 22.90
CA GLU A 271 3.04 18.58 22.30
C GLU A 271 1.70 17.87 22.15
N LEU A 272 1.72 16.64 21.61
CA LEU A 272 0.50 15.83 21.48
C LEU A 272 -0.12 15.52 22.85
N THR A 273 0.71 15.21 23.85
CA THR A 273 0.25 14.97 25.22
C THR A 273 -0.39 16.22 25.83
N ALA A 274 0.16 17.41 25.57
CA ALA A 274 -0.36 18.67 26.11
C ALA A 274 -1.75 19.04 25.54
N ILE A 275 -2.08 18.61 24.31
CA ILE A 275 -3.37 18.84 23.67
C ILE A 275 -4.32 17.64 23.78
N ALA A 276 -3.85 16.52 24.33
CA ALA A 276 -4.64 15.30 24.46
C ALA A 276 -5.83 15.53 25.43
N ARG A 277 -7.02 15.13 24.99
CA ARG A 277 -8.23 15.18 25.83
C ARG A 277 -8.33 13.98 26.78
N HIS A 278 -7.75 12.86 26.39
CA HIS A 278 -7.77 11.62 27.15
C HIS A 278 -6.37 10.98 27.15
N ILE A 279 -5.85 10.75 28.34
CA ILE A 279 -4.62 9.99 28.55
C ILE A 279 -4.98 8.76 29.35
N ARG A 280 -4.54 7.59 28.87
CA ARG A 280 -4.75 6.32 29.56
C ARG A 280 -3.39 5.70 29.88
N GLN A 281 -3.20 5.34 31.13
CA GLN A 281 -2.09 4.46 31.51
C GLN A 281 -2.46 3.01 31.17
N LEU A 282 -1.60 2.34 30.42
CA LEU A 282 -1.76 0.94 30.09
C LEU A 282 -1.09 0.08 31.15
N PRO A 283 -1.77 -0.94 31.70
CA PRO A 283 -1.12 -1.90 32.56
C PRO A 283 -0.13 -2.77 31.75
N PRO A 284 0.85 -3.41 32.40
CA PRO A 284 1.63 -4.47 31.78
C PRO A 284 0.75 -5.53 31.13
N LEU A 285 1.22 -6.17 30.05
CA LEU A 285 0.45 -7.17 29.27
C LEU A 285 -0.12 -8.28 30.15
N GLU A 286 0.66 -8.75 31.12
CA GLU A 286 0.31 -9.84 32.03
C GLU A 286 -0.83 -9.48 33.00
N GLN A 287 -1.16 -8.20 33.11
CA GLN A 287 -2.23 -7.70 33.97
C GLN A 287 -3.52 -7.40 33.23
N VAL A 288 -3.54 -7.60 31.91
CA VAL A 288 -4.74 -7.45 31.09
C VAL A 288 -5.56 -8.73 31.18
N PRO A 289 -6.78 -8.70 31.78
CA PRO A 289 -7.54 -9.92 31.97
C PRO A 289 -8.10 -10.45 30.66
N ASP A 290 -8.19 -11.76 30.56
CA ASP A 290 -8.95 -12.47 29.56
C ASP A 290 -10.46 -12.20 29.73
N THR A 291 -11.24 -12.43 28.68
CA THR A 291 -12.70 -12.31 28.73
C THR A 291 -13.37 -13.49 28.03
N ASP A 292 -14.53 -13.90 28.55
CA ASP A 292 -15.38 -14.90 27.89
C ASP A 292 -16.19 -14.31 26.71
N ALA A 293 -16.13 -13.00 26.52
CA ALA A 293 -16.80 -12.35 25.38
C ALA A 293 -16.07 -12.66 24.08
N TYR A 294 -16.82 -12.82 22.99
CA TYR A 294 -16.22 -13.00 21.64
C TYR A 294 -15.37 -11.80 21.21
N ARG A 295 -15.82 -10.59 21.53
CA ARG A 295 -15.13 -9.36 21.11
C ARG A 295 -14.08 -8.93 22.13
N PHE A 296 -12.90 -8.59 21.62
CA PHE A 296 -11.86 -7.99 22.43
C PHE A 296 -12.34 -6.69 23.10
N THR A 297 -12.04 -6.54 24.38
CA THR A 297 -12.30 -5.29 25.12
C THR A 297 -11.48 -4.14 24.55
N THR A 298 -11.85 -2.90 24.85
CA THR A 298 -11.09 -1.72 24.42
C THR A 298 -9.63 -1.77 24.92
N LEU A 299 -9.41 -2.26 26.14
CA LEU A 299 -8.07 -2.39 26.71
C LEU A 299 -7.25 -3.45 25.95
N GLN A 300 -7.82 -4.62 25.68
CA GLN A 300 -7.15 -5.66 24.89
C GLN A 300 -6.81 -5.17 23.49
N ARG A 301 -7.74 -4.48 22.79
CA ARG A 301 -7.48 -3.93 21.46
C ARG A 301 -6.31 -2.96 21.44
N VAL A 302 -6.30 -1.98 22.35
CA VAL A 302 -5.20 -1.01 22.45
C VAL A 302 -3.87 -1.70 22.72
N GLN A 303 -3.84 -2.75 23.53
CA GLN A 303 -2.63 -3.53 23.79
C GLN A 303 -2.17 -4.33 22.57
N ILE A 304 -3.11 -4.97 21.84
CA ILE A 304 -2.81 -5.71 20.62
C ILE A 304 -2.30 -4.75 19.53
N GLU A 305 -2.96 -3.62 19.31
CA GLU A 305 -2.53 -2.57 18.38
C GLU A 305 -1.13 -2.05 18.71
N GLY A 306 -0.89 -1.75 19.99
CA GLY A 306 0.40 -1.27 20.46
C GLY A 306 1.51 -2.32 20.36
N ARG A 307 1.22 -3.62 20.55
CA ARG A 307 2.18 -4.70 20.33
C ARG A 307 2.47 -4.90 18.84
N ASP A 308 1.45 -4.92 18.01
CA ASP A 308 1.55 -5.32 16.61
C ASP A 308 2.03 -4.17 15.70
N GLY A 309 1.52 -2.96 15.90
CA GLY A 309 1.84 -1.77 15.11
C GLY A 309 1.23 -1.74 13.71
N HIS A 310 1.09 -2.91 13.08
CA HIS A 310 0.52 -3.11 11.75
C HIS A 310 -0.07 -4.52 11.60
N CYS A 311 -0.67 -4.80 10.45
CA CYS A 311 -1.12 -6.15 10.09
C CYS A 311 0.01 -7.17 10.24
N ARG A 312 -0.26 -8.30 10.91
CA ARG A 312 0.75 -9.30 11.23
C ARG A 312 1.07 -10.25 10.09
N PHE A 313 0.37 -10.16 8.95
CA PHE A 313 0.69 -10.97 7.77
C PHE A 313 2.06 -10.55 7.17
N PRO A 314 2.88 -11.51 6.69
CA PRO A 314 4.20 -11.22 6.12
C PRO A 314 4.19 -10.13 5.05
N GLY A 315 4.99 -9.08 5.23
CA GLY A 315 5.13 -7.98 4.28
C GLY A 315 3.95 -7.00 4.20
N CYS A 316 2.94 -7.12 5.07
CA CYS A 316 1.83 -6.18 5.10
C CYS A 316 2.17 -4.98 6.00
N GLU A 317 1.92 -3.77 5.50
CA GLU A 317 2.20 -2.50 6.17
C GLU A 317 0.91 -1.73 6.56
N ILE A 318 -0.26 -2.36 6.46
CA ILE A 318 -1.52 -1.74 6.88
C ILE A 318 -1.44 -1.47 8.39
N PRO A 319 -1.61 -0.21 8.84
CA PRO A 319 -1.56 0.14 10.26
C PRO A 319 -2.57 -0.64 11.10
N ALA A 320 -2.24 -0.86 12.37
CA ALA A 320 -3.05 -1.69 13.26
C ALA A 320 -4.45 -1.09 13.54
N ASP A 321 -4.61 0.24 13.49
CA ASP A 321 -5.91 0.92 13.62
C ASP A 321 -6.84 0.74 12.41
N ASP A 322 -6.28 0.34 11.26
CA ASP A 322 -7.03 -0.04 10.06
C ASP A 322 -7.23 -1.57 9.95
N CYS A 323 -6.88 -2.32 11.00
CA CYS A 323 -6.98 -3.77 11.05
C CYS A 323 -8.18 -4.23 11.88
N GLU A 324 -8.63 -5.46 11.59
CA GLU A 324 -9.53 -6.22 12.45
C GLU A 324 -8.71 -6.96 13.52
N HIS A 325 -9.28 -7.10 14.73
CA HIS A 325 -8.67 -7.90 15.80
C HIS A 325 -9.17 -9.32 15.68
N ASP A 326 -8.29 -10.24 15.38
CA ASP A 326 -8.61 -11.62 15.12
C ASP A 326 -7.99 -12.55 16.17
N HIS A 327 -8.63 -13.71 16.42
CA HIS A 327 -8.13 -14.73 17.32
C HIS A 327 -7.12 -15.63 16.60
N LEU A 328 -5.93 -15.82 17.14
CA LEU A 328 -4.93 -16.76 16.62
C LEU A 328 -5.50 -18.18 16.62
N VAL A 329 -5.90 -18.66 17.78
CA VAL A 329 -6.68 -19.88 17.98
C VAL A 329 -8.15 -19.46 18.02
N ASN A 330 -8.98 -20.04 17.16
CA ASN A 330 -10.38 -19.65 17.04
C ASN A 330 -11.10 -19.65 18.39
N SER A 331 -11.98 -18.67 18.56
CA SER A 331 -12.84 -18.61 19.74
C SER A 331 -13.92 -19.69 19.69
N PRO A 332 -14.29 -20.30 20.82
CA PRO A 332 -15.42 -21.25 20.89
C PRO A 332 -16.75 -20.65 20.44
N HIS A 333 -16.87 -19.33 20.34
CA HIS A 333 -18.05 -18.67 19.80
C HIS A 333 -18.21 -18.82 18.28
N THR A 334 -17.11 -19.03 17.55
CA THR A 334 -17.10 -19.22 16.09
C THR A 334 -16.80 -20.65 15.69
N ASP A 335 -16.07 -21.36 16.52
CA ASP A 335 -15.67 -22.74 16.32
C ASP A 335 -15.83 -23.50 17.66
N PRO A 336 -16.96 -24.22 17.88
CA PRO A 336 -17.24 -24.90 19.14
C PRO A 336 -16.21 -25.97 19.56
N ASP A 337 -15.42 -26.46 18.59
CA ASP A 337 -14.37 -27.45 18.86
C ASP A 337 -13.03 -26.78 19.26
N SER A 338 -12.98 -25.46 19.19
CA SER A 338 -11.82 -24.63 19.56
C SER A 338 -11.94 -24.13 21.01
N ASN A 339 -10.80 -23.76 21.60
CA ASN A 339 -10.72 -23.23 22.96
C ASN A 339 -9.90 -21.95 23.06
N GLY A 340 -9.76 -21.19 21.95
CA GLY A 340 -9.01 -19.94 21.93
C GLY A 340 -9.64 -18.89 22.82
N PRO A 341 -8.91 -18.38 23.85
CA PRO A 341 -9.41 -17.33 24.72
C PRO A 341 -9.48 -15.99 24.00
N THR A 342 -10.35 -15.09 24.43
CA THR A 342 -10.29 -13.69 24.05
C THR A 342 -9.33 -12.98 25.00
N SER A 343 -8.05 -13.00 24.62
CA SER A 343 -6.92 -12.48 25.38
C SER A 343 -5.96 -11.70 24.47
N VAL A 344 -5.10 -10.88 25.07
CA VAL A 344 -4.06 -10.17 24.31
C VAL A 344 -3.09 -11.14 23.65
N THR A 345 -2.77 -12.26 24.30
CA THR A 345 -1.84 -13.30 23.81
C THR A 345 -2.40 -14.12 22.66
N ASN A 346 -3.75 -14.18 22.53
CA ASN A 346 -4.43 -14.87 21.44
C ASN A 346 -5.00 -13.91 20.38
N GLY A 347 -4.86 -12.58 20.56
CA GLY A 347 -5.33 -11.58 19.62
C GLY A 347 -4.22 -11.10 18.67
N ILE A 348 -4.54 -10.87 17.40
CA ILE A 348 -3.63 -10.31 16.40
C ILE A 348 -4.35 -9.29 15.52
N CYS A 349 -3.60 -8.30 15.00
CA CYS A 349 -4.10 -7.36 14.00
C CYS A 349 -3.97 -7.95 12.60
N LEU A 350 -5.09 -8.10 11.89
CA LEU A 350 -5.12 -8.47 10.48
C LEU A 350 -5.94 -7.47 9.69
N CYS A 351 -5.41 -6.98 8.58
CA CYS A 351 -6.23 -6.21 7.65
C CYS A 351 -7.30 -7.11 7.01
N ARG A 352 -8.35 -6.51 6.46
CA ARG A 352 -9.48 -7.24 5.88
C ARG A 352 -9.08 -8.37 4.94
N THR A 353 -8.10 -8.11 4.06
CA THR A 353 -7.62 -9.12 3.10
C THR A 353 -7.00 -10.32 3.80
N HIS A 354 -6.12 -10.08 4.77
CA HIS A 354 -5.37 -11.16 5.43
C HIS A 354 -6.20 -11.88 6.49
N HIS A 355 -7.20 -11.22 7.07
CA HIS A 355 -8.21 -11.87 7.90
C HIS A 355 -9.01 -12.90 7.09
N VAL A 356 -9.44 -12.55 5.87
CA VAL A 356 -10.14 -13.49 4.97
C VAL A 356 -9.25 -14.68 4.60
N LEU A 357 -7.97 -14.45 4.28
CA LEU A 357 -7.03 -15.54 3.95
C LEU A 357 -6.83 -16.51 5.12
N LYS A 358 -6.72 -16.01 6.35
CA LYS A 358 -6.64 -16.85 7.54
C LYS A 358 -7.94 -17.62 7.77
N THR A 359 -9.09 -16.95 7.71
CA THR A 359 -10.40 -17.60 7.90
C THR A 359 -10.68 -18.69 6.87
N ALA A 360 -10.19 -18.50 5.63
CA ALA A 360 -10.29 -19.50 4.57
C ALA A 360 -9.27 -20.66 4.69
N GLY A 361 -8.37 -20.63 5.70
CA GLY A 361 -7.34 -21.65 5.87
C GLY A 361 -6.26 -21.65 4.78
N VAL A 362 -6.13 -20.55 4.03
CA VAL A 362 -5.08 -20.41 3.00
C VAL A 362 -3.72 -20.15 3.64
N TRP A 363 -3.72 -19.38 4.72
CA TRP A 363 -2.57 -19.12 5.57
C TRP A 363 -2.94 -19.31 7.05
N GLU A 364 -2.18 -20.13 7.75
CA GLU A 364 -2.44 -20.49 9.13
C GLU A 364 -1.31 -19.97 10.04
N PRO A 365 -1.59 -19.00 10.93
CA PRO A 365 -0.62 -18.52 11.89
C PRO A 365 -0.58 -19.41 13.13
N SER A 366 0.62 -19.58 13.68
CA SER A 366 0.85 -20.16 14.99
C SER A 366 1.88 -19.32 15.76
N THR A 367 1.89 -19.44 17.10
CA THR A 367 2.85 -18.70 17.93
C THR A 367 3.57 -19.62 18.89
N PRO A 368 4.91 -19.43 19.09
CA PRO A 368 5.66 -20.06 20.18
C PRO A 368 5.70 -19.21 21.47
N ASP A 369 5.29 -17.92 21.43
CA ASP A 369 5.60 -16.92 22.45
C ASP A 369 4.52 -15.82 22.55
N ASP A 370 3.29 -16.19 22.85
CA ASP A 370 2.19 -15.25 23.17
C ASP A 370 1.98 -14.16 22.11
N ALA A 371 2.00 -14.56 20.83
CA ALA A 371 1.82 -13.71 19.66
C ALA A 371 2.91 -12.63 19.44
N VAL A 372 4.05 -12.70 20.10
CA VAL A 372 5.21 -11.86 19.76
C VAL A 372 5.79 -12.30 18.42
N THR A 373 6.04 -13.60 18.28
CA THR A 373 6.46 -14.22 17.02
C THR A 373 5.31 -15.02 16.43
N LEU A 374 5.01 -14.82 15.16
CA LEU A 374 4.08 -15.65 14.40
C LEU A 374 4.80 -16.45 13.33
N ARG A 375 4.47 -17.72 13.24
CA ARG A 375 4.85 -18.61 12.15
C ARG A 375 3.64 -18.82 11.26
N TRP A 376 3.79 -18.51 10.01
CA TRP A 376 2.74 -18.62 9.00
C TRP A 376 3.02 -19.81 8.10
N ASP A 377 2.13 -20.79 8.10
CA ASP A 377 2.12 -21.89 7.15
C ASP A 377 1.13 -21.58 6.02
N GLY A 378 1.57 -21.71 4.77
CA GLY A 378 0.82 -21.31 3.60
C GLY A 378 0.91 -22.28 2.43
N PRO A 379 0.33 -21.91 1.28
CA PRO A 379 0.26 -22.76 0.09
C PRO A 379 1.61 -23.34 -0.34
N GLY A 380 1.59 -24.57 -0.82
CA GLY A 380 2.79 -25.25 -1.32
C GLY A 380 3.86 -25.51 -0.26
N GLY A 381 3.49 -25.54 1.03
CA GLY A 381 4.44 -25.75 2.13
C GLY A 381 5.25 -24.50 2.47
N SER A 382 4.80 -23.32 2.04
CA SER A 382 5.42 -22.03 2.37
C SER A 382 5.42 -21.79 3.87
N ARG A 383 6.54 -21.34 4.42
CA ARG A 383 6.68 -20.96 5.84
C ARG A 383 7.37 -19.62 5.98
N VAL A 384 6.73 -18.71 6.71
CA VAL A 384 7.30 -17.38 6.98
C VAL A 384 7.11 -17.04 8.45
N THR A 385 8.08 -16.33 9.03
CA THR A 385 8.01 -15.85 10.40
C THR A 385 7.93 -14.33 10.43
N THR A 386 7.04 -13.78 11.26
CA THR A 386 6.93 -12.35 11.52
C THR A 386 7.03 -12.10 13.02
N VAL A 387 7.62 -10.96 13.38
CA VAL A 387 7.74 -10.50 14.78
C VAL A 387 6.92 -9.23 14.96
N ALA A 388 6.28 -9.09 16.11
CA ALA A 388 5.55 -7.88 16.46
C ALA A 388 6.49 -6.68 16.47
N ALA A 389 6.10 -5.58 15.81
CA ALA A 389 6.95 -4.42 15.57
C ALA A 389 6.44 -3.12 16.21
N GLY A 390 5.31 -3.16 16.89
CA GLY A 390 4.72 -1.99 17.54
C GLY A 390 5.46 -1.54 18.80
N PRO A 391 5.08 -0.40 19.37
CA PRO A 391 5.78 0.22 20.50
C PRO A 391 5.75 -0.61 21.79
N LEU A 392 4.71 -1.42 21.97
CA LEU A 392 4.57 -2.29 23.15
C LEU A 392 5.11 -3.71 22.92
N SER A 393 5.74 -3.97 21.77
CA SER A 393 6.29 -5.30 21.49
C SER A 393 7.42 -5.64 22.47
N PRO A 394 7.35 -6.82 23.13
CA PRO A 394 8.47 -7.31 23.95
C PRO A 394 9.77 -7.44 23.15
N ALA A 395 9.70 -7.68 21.84
CA ALA A 395 10.88 -7.76 20.99
C ALA A 395 11.64 -6.41 20.84
N ARG A 396 11.03 -5.28 21.23
CA ARG A 396 11.66 -3.95 21.22
C ARG A 396 12.20 -3.52 22.59
N GLN A 397 11.83 -4.21 23.64
CA GLN A 397 12.29 -3.90 25.00
C GLN A 397 13.61 -4.66 25.21
N PRO A 398 14.77 -4.00 25.34
CA PRO A 398 15.98 -4.67 25.79
C PRO A 398 15.76 -5.12 27.25
N ASP A 399 16.20 -6.31 27.57
CA ASP A 399 16.23 -6.87 28.93
C ASP A 399 16.92 -5.91 29.95
#